data_07a6eaf5986e515ff6e70f6a8f83251d
#
_entry.id   07a6eaf5986e515ff6e70f6a8f83251d
#
_cell.length_a   1.000
_cell.length_b   1.000
_cell.length_c   1.000
_cell.angle_alpha   90.00
_cell.angle_beta   90.00
_cell.angle_gamma   90.00
#
_symmetry.space_group_name_H-M   'P 1'
#
loop_
_entity.id
_entity.type
_entity.pdbx_description
1 polymer ?
#
loop_
_entity_poly.entity_id
_entity_poly.type
_entity_poly.pdbx_seq_one_letter_code
_entity_poly.pdbx_strand_id
1 'polypeptide(L)' 'MTEFDKITNGLIVLAQIAAEQAITPVITCSAYGIHVDMGGILEPKWRCGALQELGWHMNPWVGKWEYRMEAC' A
#
# COMPACT_ATOMS: atom_id res chain seq x y z
N MET A 1 -7.03 3.44 16.12
CA MET A 1 -6.96 3.82 14.69
C MET A 1 -8.03 3.06 13.94
N THR A 2 -8.88 3.77 13.21
CA THR A 2 -9.93 3.14 12.42
C THR A 2 -9.36 2.50 11.15
N GLU A 3 -10.15 1.65 10.50
CA GLU A 3 -9.75 1.07 9.22
C GLU A 3 -9.54 2.15 8.16
N PHE A 4 -10.41 3.16 8.17
CA PHE A 4 -10.26 4.31 7.27
C PHE A 4 -8.92 5.02 7.47
N ASP A 5 -8.50 5.22 8.72
CA ASP A 5 -7.21 5.83 9.04
C ASP A 5 -6.04 4.99 8.55
N LYS A 6 -6.13 3.69 8.69
CA LYS A 6 -5.09 2.77 8.21
C LYS A 6 -4.95 2.84 6.70
N ILE A 7 -6.06 2.89 5.99
CA ILE A 7 -6.07 3.02 4.53
C ILE A 7 -5.46 4.36 4.13
N THR A 8 -5.94 5.44 4.72
CA THR A 8 -5.48 6.80 4.38
C THR A 8 -3.99 6.98 4.65
N ASN A 9 -3.54 6.58 5.83
CA ASN A 9 -2.13 6.70 6.21
C ASN A 9 -1.23 5.85 5.33
N GLY A 10 -1.66 4.65 4.97
CA GLY A 10 -0.92 3.80 4.04
C GLY A 10 -0.80 4.42 2.66
N LEU A 11 -1.87 5.00 2.15
CA LEU A 11 -1.85 5.70 0.86
C LEU A 11 -0.90 6.90 0.89
N ILE A 12 -0.85 7.64 2.00
CA ILE A 12 0.08 8.75 2.16
C ILE A 12 1.54 8.27 2.10
N VAL A 13 1.86 7.19 2.80
CA VAL A 13 3.20 6.60 2.77
C VAL A 13 3.55 6.17 1.35
N LEU A 14 2.66 5.46 0.67
CA LEU A 14 2.89 5.03 -0.70
C LEU A 14 3.04 6.21 -1.66
N ALA A 15 2.27 7.27 -1.46
CA ALA A 15 2.39 8.49 -2.26
C ALA A 15 3.75 9.16 -2.09
N GLN A 16 4.27 9.21 -0.87
CA GLN A 16 5.59 9.76 -0.59
C GLN A 16 6.69 8.95 -1.27
N ILE A 17 6.59 7.64 -1.20
CA ILE A 17 7.54 6.75 -1.88
C ILE A 17 7.48 6.96 -3.39
N ALA A 18 6.28 7.02 -3.95
CA ALA A 18 6.10 7.24 -5.38
C ALA A 18 6.71 8.57 -5.84
N ALA A 19 6.54 9.62 -5.05
CA ALA A 19 7.12 10.93 -5.36
C ALA A 19 8.65 10.89 -5.35
N GLU A 20 9.25 10.22 -4.37
CA GLU A 20 10.70 10.08 -4.26
C GLU A 20 11.29 9.28 -5.40
N GLN A 21 10.59 8.25 -5.87
CA GLN A 21 11.05 7.36 -6.92
C GLN A 21 10.60 7.80 -8.32
N ALA A 22 9.89 8.92 -8.41
CA ALA A 22 9.31 9.42 -9.67
C ALA A 22 8.42 8.38 -10.36
N ILE A 23 7.60 7.68 -9.58
CA ILE A 23 6.69 6.66 -10.08
C ILE A 23 5.27 7.19 -10.08
N THR A 24 4.48 6.75 -11.05
CA THR A 24 3.03 6.98 -11.04
C THR A 24 2.35 5.68 -10.58
N PRO A 25 1.89 5.60 -9.34
CA PRO A 25 1.24 4.38 -8.86
C PRO A 25 -0.13 4.21 -9.50
N VAL A 26 -0.51 2.95 -9.73
CA VAL A 26 -1.85 2.60 -10.21
C VAL A 26 -2.63 2.03 -9.04
N ILE A 27 -3.74 2.68 -8.71
CA ILE A 27 -4.60 2.27 -7.61
C ILE A 27 -5.82 1.55 -8.17
N THR A 28 -6.05 0.35 -7.68
CA THR A 28 -7.21 -0.45 -8.05
C THR A 28 -8.00 -0.79 -6.80
N CYS A 29 -9.29 -0.51 -6.82
CA CYS A 29 -10.19 -0.87 -5.74
C CYS A 29 -11.05 -2.06 -6.15
N SER A 30 -11.24 -2.98 -5.23
CA SER A 30 -12.10 -4.14 -5.46
C SER A 30 -12.98 -4.37 -4.23
N ALA A 31 -13.88 -5.35 -4.32
CA ALA A 31 -14.72 -5.73 -3.20
C ALA A 31 -13.91 -6.26 -2.00
N TYR A 32 -12.68 -6.70 -2.25
CA TYR A 32 -11.82 -7.29 -1.22
C TYR A 32 -10.82 -6.31 -0.62
N GLY A 33 -10.63 -5.17 -1.24
CA GLY A 33 -9.69 -4.19 -0.72
C GLY A 33 -9.11 -3.27 -1.79
N ILE A 34 -7.98 -2.69 -1.44
CA ILE A 34 -7.28 -1.71 -2.26
C ILE A 34 -5.93 -2.29 -2.66
N HIS A 35 -5.59 -2.14 -3.94
CA HIS A 35 -4.32 -2.61 -4.48
C HIS A 35 -3.59 -1.41 -5.08
N VAL A 36 -2.31 -1.25 -4.74
CA VAL A 36 -1.49 -0.17 -5.28
C VAL A 36 -0.28 -0.79 -5.98
N ASP A 37 -0.20 -0.59 -7.30
CA ASP A 37 0.91 -1.06 -8.11
C ASP A 37 1.98 0.03 -8.15
N MET A 38 3.13 -0.25 -7.55
CA MET A 38 4.27 0.66 -7.48
C MET A 38 5.35 0.33 -8.51
N GLY A 39 5.03 -0.48 -9.51
CA GLY A 39 5.98 -0.81 -10.57
C GLY A 39 7.11 -1.75 -10.14
N GLY A 40 6.92 -2.49 -9.07
CA GLY A 40 7.90 -3.48 -8.62
C GLY A 40 9.12 -2.91 -7.92
N ILE A 41 9.11 -1.66 -7.51
CA ILE A 41 10.24 -1.03 -6.83
C ILE A 41 10.32 -1.49 -5.38
N LEU A 42 11.54 -1.87 -4.97
CA LEU A 42 11.81 -2.28 -3.61
C LEU A 42 11.85 -1.07 -2.68
N GLU A 43 11.12 -1.16 -1.60
CA GLU A 43 11.01 -0.10 -0.61
C GLU A 43 12.07 -0.22 0.47
N PRO A 44 12.51 0.89 1.08
CA PRO A 44 13.29 0.83 2.30
C PRO A 44 12.53 0.02 3.37
N LYS A 45 13.27 -0.81 4.12
CA LYS A 45 12.67 -1.70 5.11
C LYS A 45 11.81 -0.97 6.14
N TRP A 46 12.22 0.21 6.56
CA TRP A 46 11.49 0.97 7.56
C TRP A 46 10.11 1.42 7.06
N ARG A 47 10.01 1.73 5.77
CA ARG A 47 8.71 2.11 5.18
C ARG A 47 7.81 0.89 4.99
N CYS A 48 8.40 -0.25 4.64
CA CYS A 48 7.65 -1.50 4.60
C CYS A 48 7.09 -1.85 5.96
N GLY A 49 7.89 -1.64 7.03
CA GLY A 49 7.44 -1.84 8.39
C GLY A 49 6.28 -0.94 8.76
N ALA A 50 6.34 0.34 8.40
CA ALA A 50 5.27 1.29 8.66
C ALA A 50 3.97 0.87 7.96
N LEU A 51 4.04 0.42 6.71
CA LEU A 51 2.89 -0.07 5.98
C LEU A 51 2.31 -1.34 6.61
N GLN A 52 3.17 -2.27 7.03
CA GLN A 52 2.73 -3.50 7.68
C GLN A 52 2.02 -3.21 9.00
N GLU A 53 2.49 -2.25 9.78
CA GLU A 53 1.84 -1.84 11.02
C GLU A 53 0.44 -1.27 10.77
N LEU A 54 0.23 -0.66 9.61
CA LEU A 54 -1.07 -0.15 9.21
C LEU A 54 -1.99 -1.23 8.61
N GLY A 55 -1.50 -2.47 8.51
CA GLY A 55 -2.28 -3.56 7.94
C GLY A 55 -2.09 -3.76 6.45
N TRP A 56 -1.19 -3.01 5.82
CA TRP A 56 -0.84 -3.19 4.42
C TRP A 56 0.22 -4.28 4.29
N HIS A 57 0.21 -4.99 3.18
CA HIS A 57 1.24 -5.99 2.89
C HIS A 57 1.51 -6.06 1.39
N MET A 58 2.73 -6.46 1.09
CA MET A 58 3.17 -6.64 -0.29
C MET A 58 2.80 -8.04 -0.76
N ASN A 59 2.15 -8.11 -1.92
CA ASN A 59 1.94 -9.38 -2.59
C ASN A 59 3.14 -9.65 -3.50
N PRO A 60 4.02 -10.62 -3.17
CA PRO A 60 5.23 -10.87 -3.94
C PRO A 60 4.95 -11.43 -5.34
N TRP A 61 3.79 -12.01 -5.56
CA TRP A 61 3.45 -12.62 -6.84
C TRP A 61 3.14 -11.59 -7.91
N VAL A 62 2.58 -10.44 -7.51
CA VAL A 62 2.20 -9.38 -8.44
C VAL A 62 2.94 -8.07 -8.20
N GLY A 63 3.75 -7.98 -7.14
CA GLY A 63 4.52 -6.78 -6.82
C GLY A 63 3.66 -5.58 -6.42
N LYS A 64 2.51 -5.83 -5.84
CA LYS A 64 1.58 -4.77 -5.44
C LYS A 64 1.40 -4.72 -3.94
N TRP A 65 1.24 -3.52 -3.41
CA TRP A 65 0.81 -3.34 -2.03
C TRP A 65 -0.70 -3.51 -1.94
N GLU A 66 -1.14 -4.25 -0.93
CA GLU A 66 -2.55 -4.55 -0.73
C GLU A 66 -2.98 -4.19 0.67
N TYR A 67 -4.18 -3.63 0.78
CA TYR A 67 -4.90 -3.52 2.03
C TYR A 67 -6.20 -4.30 1.87
N ARG A 68 -6.34 -5.38 2.62
CA ARG A 68 -7.56 -6.17 2.61
C ARG A 68 -8.54 -5.62 3.62
N MET A 69 -9.71 -5.24 3.13
CA MET A 69 -10.81 -4.89 4.01
C MET A 69 -11.42 -6.18 4.56
N GLU A 70 -11.62 -6.22 5.87
CA GLU A 70 -12.28 -7.37 6.47
C GLU A 70 -13.71 -7.43 5.97
N ALA A 71 -14.11 -8.61 5.51
CA ALA A 71 -15.49 -8.82 5.10
C ALA A 71 -16.41 -8.70 6.31
N CYS A 72 -17.40 -7.88 6.17
CA CYS A 72 -18.42 -7.75 7.20
C CYS A 72 -19.41 -8.91 7.10
#